data_a9f6cdd4350a4eec308344bb3de4e166
#
_entry.id   a9f6cdd4350a4eec308344bb3de4e166
#
_cell.length_a   1.000
_cell.length_b   1.000
_cell.length_c   1.000
_cell.angle_alpha   90.00
_cell.angle_beta   90.00
_cell.angle_gamma   90.00
#
_symmetry.space_group_name_H-M   'P 1'
#
loop_
_entity.id
_entity.type
_entity.pdbx_description
1 polymer ?
#
loop_
_entity_poly.entity_id
_entity_poly.type
_entity_poly.pdbx_seq_one_letter_code
_entity_poly.pdbx_strand_id
1 'polypeptide(L)' 'MSKGSTRNKIKIQAAEAFRNLEKAQTNLTGIAAFSQDRSVVIDEYLPELMATLEVLIEAVSAFEERL' A
#
# COMPACT_ATOMS: atom_id res chain seq x y z
N MET A 1 -18.32 21.42 15.84
CA MET A 1 -18.06 20.17 16.45
C MET A 1 -17.83 19.02 15.47
N SER A 2 -18.79 18.79 14.65
CA SER A 2 -18.75 17.62 13.78
C SER A 2 -17.69 17.73 12.70
N LYS A 3 -17.44 18.91 12.16
CA LYS A 3 -16.47 19.05 11.06
C LYS A 3 -15.06 18.65 11.48
N GLY A 4 -14.62 19.11 12.65
CA GLY A 4 -13.30 18.75 13.14
C GLY A 4 -13.20 17.27 13.42
N SER A 5 -14.27 16.70 13.98
CA SER A 5 -14.32 15.28 14.31
C SER A 5 -14.29 14.44 13.05
N THR A 6 -15.06 14.82 12.04
CA THR A 6 -15.10 14.10 10.77
C THR A 6 -13.74 14.15 10.09
N ARG A 7 -13.12 15.31 10.08
CA ARG A 7 -11.81 15.46 9.45
C ARG A 7 -10.78 14.58 10.13
N ASN A 8 -10.83 14.51 11.45
CA ASN A 8 -9.92 13.65 12.20
C ASN A 8 -10.11 12.19 11.83
N LYS A 9 -11.36 11.76 11.70
CA LYS A 9 -11.63 10.38 11.34
C LYS A 9 -11.09 10.06 9.95
N ILE A 10 -11.21 11.01 9.02
CA ILE A 10 -10.69 10.80 7.68
C ILE A 10 -9.17 10.68 7.72
N LYS A 11 -8.51 11.55 8.49
CA LYS A 11 -7.06 11.48 8.60
C LYS A 11 -6.59 10.16 9.19
N ILE A 12 -7.30 9.66 10.20
CA ILE A 12 -6.93 8.40 10.81
C ILE A 12 -7.07 7.27 9.80
N GLN A 13 -8.17 7.26 9.04
CA GLN A 13 -8.38 6.22 8.05
C GLN A 13 -7.34 6.29 6.95
N ALA A 14 -6.98 7.50 6.51
CA ALA A 14 -5.96 7.65 5.48
C ALA A 14 -4.61 7.13 5.96
N ALA A 15 -4.25 7.43 7.20
CA ALA A 15 -3.00 6.96 7.77
C ALA A 15 -2.99 5.44 7.89
N GLU A 16 -4.12 4.85 8.24
CA GLU A 16 -4.21 3.40 8.33
C GLU A 16 -4.12 2.75 6.96
N ALA A 17 -4.75 3.36 5.97
CA ALA A 17 -4.66 2.84 4.60
C ALA A 17 -3.20 2.83 4.15
N PHE A 18 -2.48 3.89 4.44
CA PHE A 18 -1.07 3.97 4.08
C PHE A 18 -0.27 2.84 4.73
N ARG A 19 -0.48 2.63 6.03
CA ARG A 19 0.23 1.57 6.75
C ARG A 19 -0.13 0.19 6.23
N ASN A 20 -1.40 -0.01 5.88
CA ASN A 20 -1.82 -1.30 5.34
C ASN A 20 -1.20 -1.57 3.98
N LEU A 21 -1.03 -0.53 3.18
CA LEU A 21 -0.37 -0.67 1.89
C LEU A 21 1.11 -0.99 2.06
N GLU A 22 1.76 -0.37 3.03
CA GLU A 22 3.15 -0.69 3.32
C GLU A 22 3.29 -2.13 3.79
N LYS A 23 2.34 -2.59 4.58
CA LYS A 23 2.34 -3.97 5.03
C LYS A 23 2.16 -4.92 3.85
N ALA A 24 1.29 -4.57 2.92
CA ALA A 24 1.10 -5.37 1.72
C ALA A 24 2.39 -5.43 0.91
N GLN A 25 3.11 -4.31 0.84
CA GLN A 25 4.39 -4.28 0.13
C GLN A 25 5.39 -5.25 0.77
N THR A 26 5.43 -5.27 2.09
CA THR A 26 6.28 -6.21 2.80
C THR A 26 5.89 -7.65 2.50
N ASN A 27 4.58 -7.90 2.43
CA ASN A 27 4.09 -9.24 2.11
C ASN A 27 4.49 -9.67 0.71
N LEU A 28 4.39 -8.76 -0.26
CA LEU A 28 4.78 -9.07 -1.64
C LEU A 28 6.29 -9.33 -1.72
N THR A 29 7.08 -8.55 -0.99
CA THR A 29 8.51 -8.77 -0.93
C THR A 29 8.80 -10.15 -0.36
N GLY A 30 8.03 -10.55 0.64
CA GLY A 30 8.17 -11.89 1.22
C GLY A 30 7.89 -12.99 0.23
N ILE A 31 6.87 -12.79 -0.62
CA ILE A 31 6.56 -13.77 -1.66
C ILE A 31 7.76 -13.93 -2.59
N ALA A 32 8.36 -12.81 -2.99
CA ALA A 32 9.53 -12.85 -3.86
C ALA A 32 10.67 -13.62 -3.20
N ALA A 33 10.88 -13.39 -1.91
CA ALA A 33 11.97 -14.05 -1.19
C ALA A 33 11.74 -15.56 -1.10
N PHE A 34 10.50 -15.97 -0.88
CA PHE A 34 10.20 -17.39 -0.73
C PHE A 34 10.13 -18.13 -2.06
N SER A 35 9.73 -17.44 -3.12
CA SER A 35 9.54 -18.11 -4.41
C SER A 35 10.88 -18.46 -5.07
N GLN A 36 11.87 -17.59 -4.93
CA GLN A 36 13.21 -17.84 -5.46
C GLN A 36 13.21 -18.41 -6.88
N ASP A 37 12.44 -17.77 -7.75
CA ASP A 37 12.42 -18.13 -9.18
C ASP A 37 11.81 -19.51 -9.45
N ARG A 38 11.02 -20.01 -8.53
CA ARG A 38 10.45 -21.35 -8.71
C ARG A 38 9.07 -21.35 -9.33
N SER A 39 8.49 -20.16 -9.51
CA SER A 39 7.13 -20.08 -10.01
C SER A 39 7.07 -19.06 -11.15
N VAL A 40 6.68 -19.56 -12.33
CA VAL A 40 6.49 -18.67 -13.48
C VAL A 40 5.37 -17.68 -13.20
N VAL A 41 4.33 -18.12 -12.51
CA VAL A 41 3.20 -17.25 -12.19
C VAL A 41 3.66 -16.08 -11.31
N ILE A 42 4.46 -16.36 -10.30
CA ILE A 42 4.94 -15.31 -9.42
C ILE A 42 5.85 -14.36 -10.18
N ASP A 43 6.78 -14.91 -10.98
CA ASP A 43 7.71 -14.08 -11.75
C ASP A 43 6.98 -13.19 -12.74
N GLU A 44 5.86 -13.65 -13.23
CA GLU A 44 5.09 -12.91 -14.23
C GLU A 44 4.27 -11.79 -13.58
N TYR A 45 3.61 -12.08 -12.47
CA TYR A 45 2.68 -11.14 -11.87
C TYR A 45 3.27 -10.25 -10.80
N LEU A 46 4.27 -10.73 -10.07
CA LEU A 46 4.77 -10.01 -8.91
C LEU A 46 5.36 -8.65 -9.24
N PRO A 47 6.20 -8.50 -10.29
CA PRO A 47 6.75 -7.18 -10.59
C PRO A 47 5.68 -6.15 -10.88
N GLU A 48 4.63 -6.56 -11.56
CA GLU A 48 3.53 -5.67 -11.91
C GLU A 48 2.75 -5.28 -10.65
N LEU A 49 2.52 -6.23 -9.76
CA LEU A 49 1.84 -5.97 -8.51
C LEU A 49 2.64 -4.99 -7.66
N MET A 50 3.95 -5.21 -7.58
CA MET A 50 4.81 -4.32 -6.81
C MET A 50 4.80 -2.91 -7.37
N ALA A 51 4.87 -2.77 -8.69
CA ALA A 51 4.86 -1.47 -9.32
C ALA A 51 3.55 -0.75 -9.09
N THR A 52 2.44 -1.46 -9.21
CA THR A 52 1.12 -0.89 -9.00
C THR A 52 0.95 -0.45 -7.55
N LEU A 53 1.43 -1.27 -6.63
CA LEU A 53 1.33 -0.95 -5.22
C LEU A 53 2.15 0.29 -4.88
N GLU A 54 3.32 0.43 -5.48
CA GLU A 54 4.17 1.58 -5.27
C GLU A 54 3.47 2.88 -5.67
N VAL A 55 2.81 2.85 -6.83
CA VAL A 55 2.07 4.00 -7.31
C VAL A 55 0.93 4.32 -6.35
N LEU A 56 0.26 3.30 -5.86
CA LEU A 56 -0.86 3.48 -4.94
C LEU A 56 -0.38 4.07 -3.61
N ILE A 57 0.74 3.60 -3.11
CA ILE A 57 1.31 4.13 -1.87
C ILE A 57 1.63 5.62 -2.03
N GLU A 58 2.23 5.99 -3.16
CA GLU A 58 2.54 7.39 -3.42
C GLU A 58 1.28 8.23 -3.51
N ALA A 59 0.25 7.69 -4.16
CA ALA A 59 -1.01 8.41 -4.30
C ALA A 59 -1.67 8.63 -2.94
N VAL A 60 -1.67 7.63 -2.08
CA VAL A 60 -2.25 7.75 -0.76
C VAL A 60 -1.45 8.74 0.08
N SER A 61 -0.13 8.69 -0.04
CA SER A 61 0.72 9.63 0.69
C SER A 61 0.43 11.06 0.28
N ALA A 62 0.29 11.31 -1.02
CA ALA A 62 -0.03 12.64 -1.51
C ALA A 62 -1.41 13.09 -1.02
N PHE A 63 -2.36 12.17 -1.02
CA PHE A 63 -3.70 12.46 -0.52
C PHE A 63 -3.65 12.84 0.96
N GLU A 64 -2.88 12.10 1.73
CA GLU A 64 -2.75 12.32 3.16
C GLU A 64 -2.17 13.71 3.44
N GLU A 65 -1.21 14.13 2.65
CA GLU A 65 -0.58 15.43 2.83
C GLU A 65 -1.55 16.58 2.59
N ARG A 66 -2.58 16.35 1.80
CA ARG A 66 -3.55 17.38 1.51
C ARG A 66 -4.68 17.44 2.52
N LEU A 67 -4.74 16.51 3.40
CA LEU A 67 -5.73 16.51 4.46
C LEU A 67 -5.29 17.39 5.62
#